data_d5f8f455e66f989cf779966e4c177912
#
_entry.id   d5f8f455e66f989cf779966e4c177912
#
_cell.length_a   1.000
_cell.length_b   1.000
_cell.length_c   1.000
_cell.angle_alpha   90.00
_cell.angle_beta   90.00
_cell.angle_gamma   90.00
#
_symmetry.space_group_name_H-M   'P 1'
#
loop_
_entity.id
_entity.type
_entity.pdbx_description
1 polymer ?
#
loop_
_entity_poly.entity_id
_entity_poly.type
_entity_poly.pdbx_seq_one_letter_code
_entity_poly.pdbx_strand_id
1 'polypeptide(L)' 'MIQVGDLVKHRHLGGLGLVKRVAKTSYTVTETAYQATIQWLINPYEGGGYTVLWTKHLEKSER' A
#
# COMPACT_ATOMS: atom_id res chain seq x y z
N MET A 1 3.29 11.20 -1.52
CA MET A 1 2.38 10.59 -0.56
C MET A 1 1.42 9.66 -1.27
N ILE A 2 1.20 8.49 -0.70
CA ILE A 2 0.32 7.49 -1.30
C ILE A 2 -1.13 7.92 -1.10
N GLN A 3 -1.93 7.86 -2.15
CA GLN A 3 -3.33 8.28 -2.11
C GLN A 3 -4.19 7.27 -2.82
N VAL A 4 -5.48 7.31 -2.51
CA VAL A 4 -6.47 6.47 -3.20
C VAL A 4 -6.38 6.74 -4.70
N GLY A 5 -6.35 5.68 -5.48
CA GLY A 5 -6.23 5.76 -6.93
C GLY A 5 -4.82 5.62 -7.45
N ASP A 6 -3.82 5.66 -6.57
CA ASP A 6 -2.43 5.50 -7.00
C ASP A 6 -2.14 4.06 -7.35
N LEU A 7 -1.28 3.87 -8.33
CA LEU A 7 -0.68 2.58 -8.59
C LEU A 7 0.59 2.47 -7.78
N VAL A 8 0.75 1.36 -7.08
CA VAL A 8 1.86 1.16 -6.15
C VAL A 8 2.44 -0.24 -6.32
N LYS A 9 3.65 -0.41 -5.82
CA LYS A 9 4.27 -1.71 -5.72
C LYS A 9 4.89 -1.85 -4.34
N HIS A 10 5.06 -3.09 -3.89
CA HIS A 10 5.75 -3.36 -2.65
C HIS A 10 7.24 -3.13 -2.88
N ARG A 11 7.90 -2.43 -1.95
CA ARG A 11 9.30 -2.06 -2.13
C ARG A 11 10.22 -3.25 -2.30
N HIS A 12 9.90 -4.36 -1.65
CA HIS A 12 10.77 -5.52 -1.65
C HIS A 12 10.24 -6.67 -2.49
N LEU A 13 8.92 -6.81 -2.56
CA LEU A 13 8.31 -7.94 -3.23
C LEU A 13 7.86 -7.64 -4.65
N GLY A 14 7.73 -6.37 -4.99
CA GLY A 14 7.27 -5.98 -6.31
C GLY A 14 5.77 -6.06 -6.43
N GLY A 15 5.31 -6.53 -7.58
CA GLY A 15 3.88 -6.58 -7.87
C GLY A 15 3.36 -5.26 -8.37
N LEU A 16 2.05 -5.17 -8.53
CA LEU A 16 1.39 -3.94 -8.95
C LEU A 16 0.01 -3.92 -8.33
N GLY A 17 -0.32 -2.86 -7.65
CA GLY A 17 -1.59 -2.75 -6.98
C GLY A 17 -2.19 -1.37 -7.10
N LEU A 18 -3.48 -1.31 -6.83
CA LEU A 18 -4.24 -0.06 -6.84
C LEU A 18 -4.67 0.25 -5.42
N VAL A 19 -4.38 1.46 -4.96
CA VAL A 19 -4.75 1.88 -3.63
C VAL A 19 -6.24 2.17 -3.60
N LYS A 20 -6.96 1.43 -2.76
CA LYS A 20 -8.41 1.58 -2.63
C LYS A 20 -8.79 2.41 -1.43
N ARG A 21 -7.96 2.43 -0.41
CA ARG A 21 -8.26 3.15 0.82
C ARG A 21 -6.97 3.48 1.54
N VAL A 22 -6.93 4.64 2.17
CA VAL A 22 -5.81 5.03 3.02
C VAL A 22 -6.39 5.47 4.36
N ALA A 23 -5.86 4.91 5.43
CA ALA A 23 -6.30 5.25 6.77
C ALA A 23 -5.11 5.73 7.59
N LYS A 24 -5.32 6.81 8.32
CA LYS A 24 -4.31 7.34 9.21
C LYS A 24 -4.36 6.60 10.51
N THR A 25 -3.21 6.13 10.96
CA THR A 25 -3.09 5.43 12.23
C THR A 25 -1.95 6.08 13.01
N SER A 26 -2.22 6.41 14.24
CA SER A 26 -1.24 7.02 15.11
C SER A 26 -0.92 6.01 16.19
N TYR A 27 0.30 5.52 16.26
CA TYR A 27 0.62 4.54 17.28
C TYR A 27 1.70 5.00 18.25
N THR A 28 2.25 6.18 18.04
CA THR A 28 3.10 6.81 19.05
C THR A 28 2.73 8.28 19.13
N VAL A 29 3.23 8.93 20.17
CA VAL A 29 2.95 10.35 20.35
C VAL A 29 3.63 11.18 19.27
N THR A 30 4.75 10.68 18.75
CA THR A 30 5.55 11.45 17.83
C THR A 30 5.49 10.96 16.40
N GLU A 31 4.86 9.83 16.13
CA GLU A 31 4.82 9.25 14.80
C GLU A 31 3.41 9.04 14.34
N THR A 32 3.18 9.37 13.10
CA THR A 32 1.93 9.10 12.41
C THR A 32 2.23 8.14 11.28
N ALA A 33 1.44 7.10 11.19
CA ALA A 33 1.59 6.12 10.12
C ALA A 33 0.29 6.01 9.36
N TYR A 34 0.39 5.59 8.12
CA TYR A 34 -0.76 5.39 7.26
C TYR A 34 -0.77 3.94 6.79
N GLN A 35 -1.96 3.38 6.75
CA GLN A 35 -2.17 2.04 6.18
C GLN A 35 -2.97 2.19 4.91
N ALA A 36 -2.59 1.44 3.90
CA ALA A 36 -3.28 1.47 2.62
C ALA A 36 -3.84 0.09 2.33
N THR A 37 -5.07 0.05 1.85
CA THR A 37 -5.69 -1.18 1.36
C THR A 37 -5.41 -1.25 -0.13
N ILE A 38 -4.77 -2.32 -0.55
CA ILE A 38 -4.29 -2.48 -1.92
C ILE A 38 -5.07 -3.61 -2.59
N GLN A 39 -5.62 -3.33 -3.75
CA GLN A 39 -6.15 -4.37 -4.63
C GLN A 39 -5.08 -4.70 -5.65
N TRP A 40 -4.56 -5.91 -5.58
CA TRP A 40 -3.43 -6.27 -6.42
C TRP A 40 -3.89 -6.63 -7.82
N LEU A 41 -3.18 -6.07 -8.80
CA LEU A 41 -3.32 -6.44 -10.21
C LEU A 41 -2.29 -7.52 -10.53
N ILE A 42 -1.08 -7.36 -10.02
CA ILE A 42 -0.05 -8.40 -10.04
C ILE A 42 0.30 -8.62 -8.58
N ASN A 43 -0.17 -9.73 -8.03
CA ASN A 43 -0.08 -9.97 -6.60
C ASN A 43 1.28 -10.56 -6.24
N PRO A 44 2.05 -9.90 -5.35
CA PRO A 44 3.34 -10.43 -4.92
C PRO A 44 3.21 -11.47 -3.81
N TYR A 45 1.99 -11.70 -3.31
CA TYR A 45 1.72 -12.67 -2.27
C TYR A 45 0.97 -13.84 -2.85
N GLU A 46 1.00 -14.95 -2.16
CA GLU A 46 0.12 -16.05 -2.51
C GLU A 46 -1.27 -15.72 -1.99
N GLY A 47 -2.27 -16.17 -2.73
CA GLY A 47 -3.64 -15.81 -2.41
C GLY A 47 -3.99 -14.53 -3.13
N GLY A 48 -5.22 -14.19 -3.17
CA GLY A 48 -5.65 -13.07 -3.96
C GLY A 48 -6.28 -11.98 -3.12
N GLY A 49 -6.74 -10.96 -3.80
CA GLY A 49 -7.61 -9.98 -3.22
C GLY A 49 -6.90 -8.75 -2.70
N TYR A 50 -7.29 -8.36 -1.50
CA TYR A 50 -6.83 -7.12 -0.91
C TYR A 50 -5.80 -7.38 0.15
N THR A 51 -4.87 -6.47 0.29
CA THR A 51 -3.88 -6.52 1.36
C THR A 51 -3.81 -5.14 2.00
N VAL A 52 -3.71 -5.09 3.33
CA VAL A 52 -3.53 -3.85 4.06
C VAL A 52 -2.08 -3.76 4.47
N LEU A 53 -1.42 -2.70 4.06
CA LEU A 53 0.01 -2.52 4.31
C LEU A 53 0.28 -1.11 4.81
N TRP A 54 1.34 -0.97 5.58
CA TRP A 54 1.85 0.35 5.93
C TRP A 54 2.40 1.01 4.67
N THR A 55 2.12 2.30 4.50
CA THR A 55 2.55 3.00 3.29
C THR A 55 4.07 3.02 3.15
N LYS A 56 4.80 2.87 4.26
CA LYS A 56 6.26 2.85 4.19
C LYS A 56 6.81 1.66 3.43
N HIS A 57 6.00 0.61 3.27
CA HIS A 57 6.40 -0.58 2.51
C HIS A 57 6.04 -0.48 1.04
N LEU A 58 5.42 0.63 0.63
CA LEU A 58 4.93 0.82 -0.72
C LEU A 58 5.66 1.96 -1.39
N GLU A 59 5.76 1.89 -2.70
CA GLU A 59 6.22 3.02 -3.48
C GLU A 59 5.34 3.17 -4.69
N LYS A 60 5.21 4.39 -5.19
CA LYS A 60 4.37 4.65 -6.34
C LYS A 60 4.98 4.01 -7.57
N SER A 61 4.14 3.39 -8.37
CA SER A 61 4.55 2.89 -9.67
C SER A 61 4.31 4.01 -10.67
N GLU A 62 5.35 4.33 -11.42
CA GLU A 62 5.26 5.41 -12.37
C GLU A 62 4.91 4.94 -13.71
N ARG A 63 4.34 3.96 -13.84
CA ARG A 63 3.85 3.63 -15.03
C ARG A 63 3.77 2.59 -15.38
#